data_1a60f962571a3833569869f53af7d5ee
#
_entry.id   1a60f962571a3833569869f53af7d5ee
#
_cell.length_a   1.000
_cell.length_b   1.000
_cell.length_c   1.000
_cell.angle_alpha   90.00
_cell.angle_beta   90.00
_cell.angle_gamma   90.00
#
_symmetry.space_group_name_H-M   'P 1'
#
loop_
_entity.id
_entity.type
_entity.pdbx_description
1 polymer ?
#
loop_
_entity_poly.entity_id
_entity_poly.type
_entity_poly.pdbx_seq_one_letter_code
_entity_poly.pdbx_strand_id
1 'polypeptide(L)'
;MMMRSTGRCAFCRPRAARARGAALITALLVTTLAAVLVSGLLWRQQVEIRRVENQREAAQARWVSRGVFDWARLILRTQADALPVTYLGGAWSVPIAPTRLSDFLGKIGIARAEQGASTWLSGGVVDAQSRFNLRNLVNSKPATGLQVNPQAQMQFQKLLSLLGLSSDLAPPAAQYVLTTLLSSVTKGQQAQTGDVASDALAAAQSDGDAVSRESGLTNTPGMSAGDVATQMTRPIQLHDVDDLVAVPGFTPAVIARLRPFVTILPVPTQINLNTAGPEVIAAALPALSLTAAQAMITTRDQAFFINLGDAQTRLARFMTTGETLDGQFFDVTTHYFEIHARITHERAVVDRVALVYRDPRTHSTRIIRVQDARQ
;
A
#
# COMPACT_ATOMS: atom_id res chain seq x y z
N MET A 1 101.02 11.59 -64.77
CA MET A 1 100.30 12.09 -65.96
C MET A 1 98.84 11.62 -65.82
N MET A 2 97.90 12.45 -65.98
CA MET A 2 96.48 12.27 -66.12
C MET A 2 95.59 12.34 -64.91
N MET A 3 94.86 13.44 -64.84
CA MET A 3 93.76 13.88 -64.06
C MET A 3 92.56 12.92 -63.99
N ARG A 4 91.93 12.91 -62.88
CA ARG A 4 90.53 12.47 -62.81
C ARG A 4 89.67 13.32 -61.91
N SER A 5 88.62 13.81 -62.51
CA SER A 5 87.55 14.60 -61.99
C SER A 5 86.68 13.86 -61.03
N THR A 6 86.33 14.44 -59.90
CA THR A 6 85.39 13.96 -58.93
C THR A 6 84.07 14.66 -59.15
N GLY A 7 83.01 13.88 -59.50
CA GLY A 7 81.63 14.30 -59.45
C GLY A 7 81.04 14.21 -58.06
N ARG A 8 80.54 15.32 -57.56
CA ARG A 8 79.75 15.41 -56.28
C ARG A 8 78.29 15.14 -56.59
N CYS A 9 77.76 14.06 -56.03
CA CYS A 9 76.33 13.88 -55.92
C CYS A 9 75.72 14.79 -54.88
N ALA A 10 74.77 15.61 -55.29
CA ALA A 10 73.96 16.43 -54.41
C ALA A 10 72.86 15.59 -53.72
N PHE A 11 72.96 15.39 -52.44
CA PHE A 11 71.91 14.78 -51.62
C PHE A 11 70.76 15.75 -51.54
N CYS A 12 69.64 15.44 -52.19
CA CYS A 12 68.35 16.09 -51.95
C CYS A 12 67.86 15.79 -50.56
N ARG A 13 67.83 16.75 -49.68
CA ARG A 13 67.11 16.66 -48.40
C ARG A 13 65.61 16.82 -48.64
N PRO A 14 64.76 15.87 -48.19
CA PRO A 14 63.33 16.05 -48.28
C PRO A 14 62.86 17.14 -47.33
N ARG A 15 61.96 17.94 -47.84
CA ARG A 15 61.32 19.05 -47.11
C ARG A 15 60.49 18.57 -45.91
N ALA A 16 61.00 18.75 -44.71
CA ALA A 16 60.34 18.44 -43.44
C ALA A 16 59.26 19.50 -43.05
N ALA A 17 58.75 20.28 -44.00
CA ALA A 17 57.84 21.38 -43.69
C ALA A 17 56.33 21.00 -43.70
N ARG A 18 55.94 19.81 -44.24
CA ARG A 18 54.53 19.38 -44.29
C ARG A 18 54.06 18.52 -43.08
N ALA A 19 54.98 18.01 -42.28
CA ALA A 19 54.62 17.16 -41.13
C ALA A 19 54.22 17.91 -39.85
N ARG A 20 54.59 19.21 -39.70
CA ARG A 20 54.27 19.96 -38.50
C ARG A 20 52.80 20.38 -38.39
N GLY A 21 52.08 20.63 -39.48
CA GLY A 21 50.67 20.96 -39.49
C GLY A 21 49.77 19.75 -39.14
N ALA A 22 50.12 18.56 -39.68
CA ALA A 22 49.38 17.33 -39.39
C ALA A 22 49.49 16.91 -37.92
N ALA A 23 50.68 17.02 -37.31
CA ALA A 23 50.89 16.67 -35.89
C ALA A 23 50.08 17.60 -34.97
N LEU A 24 49.93 18.87 -35.31
CA LEU A 24 49.15 19.80 -34.50
C LEU A 24 47.63 19.52 -34.56
N ILE A 25 47.11 19.17 -35.75
CA ILE A 25 45.71 18.78 -35.95
C ILE A 25 45.42 17.46 -35.22
N THR A 26 46.31 16.45 -35.29
CA THR A 26 46.12 15.20 -34.57
C THR A 26 46.19 15.35 -33.08
N ALA A 27 47.11 16.18 -32.55
CA ALA A 27 47.17 16.52 -31.14
C ALA A 27 45.88 17.20 -30.63
N LEU A 28 45.37 18.18 -31.41
CA LEU A 28 44.12 18.89 -31.09
C LEU A 28 42.91 17.95 -31.14
N LEU A 29 42.87 17.02 -32.10
CA LEU A 29 41.81 16.00 -32.19
C LEU A 29 41.85 15.02 -31.02
N VAL A 30 43.04 14.55 -30.60
CA VAL A 30 43.17 13.67 -29.45
C VAL A 30 42.78 14.40 -28.16
N THR A 31 43.20 15.66 -27.96
CA THR A 31 42.83 16.43 -26.77
C THR A 31 41.33 16.76 -26.72
N THR A 32 40.70 17.08 -27.82
CA THR A 32 39.24 17.29 -27.88
C THR A 32 38.49 16.02 -27.63
N LEU A 33 38.91 14.86 -28.18
CA LEU A 33 38.31 13.58 -27.92
C LEU A 33 38.47 13.21 -26.45
N ALA A 34 39.63 13.38 -25.87
CA ALA A 34 39.86 13.12 -24.44
C ALA A 34 38.98 14.01 -23.54
N ALA A 35 38.87 15.32 -23.88
CA ALA A 35 38.01 16.23 -23.14
C ALA A 35 36.53 15.83 -23.18
N VAL A 36 36.02 15.37 -24.35
CA VAL A 36 34.64 14.88 -24.50
C VAL A 36 34.42 13.61 -23.68
N LEU A 37 35.37 12.67 -23.73
CA LEU A 37 35.28 11.42 -22.92
C LEU A 37 35.29 11.71 -21.43
N VAL A 38 36.18 12.55 -20.95
CA VAL A 38 36.26 12.96 -19.53
C VAL A 38 34.97 13.67 -19.10
N SER A 39 34.46 14.60 -19.91
CA SER A 39 33.20 15.29 -19.63
C SER A 39 32.03 14.33 -19.56
N GLY A 40 31.97 13.32 -20.43
CA GLY A 40 30.96 12.26 -20.40
C GLY A 40 31.03 11.37 -19.15
N LEU A 41 32.25 11.04 -18.69
CA LEU A 41 32.45 10.29 -17.44
C LEU A 41 32.04 11.12 -16.22
N LEU A 42 32.43 12.38 -16.15
CA LEU A 42 32.05 13.29 -15.05
C LEU A 42 30.52 13.47 -14.96
N TRP A 43 29.85 13.59 -16.11
CA TRP A 43 28.39 13.66 -16.16
C TRP A 43 27.74 12.40 -15.59
N ARG A 44 28.22 11.21 -15.99
CA ARG A 44 27.72 9.93 -15.45
C ARG A 44 27.94 9.82 -13.95
N GLN A 45 29.12 10.19 -13.45
CA GLN A 45 29.41 10.19 -12.02
C GLN A 45 28.46 11.11 -11.25
N GLN A 46 28.19 12.31 -11.76
CA GLN A 46 27.26 13.24 -11.11
C GLN A 46 25.82 12.69 -11.03
N VAL A 47 25.36 11.99 -12.08
CA VAL A 47 24.04 11.35 -12.08
C VAL A 47 23.98 10.21 -11.05
N GLU A 48 25.03 9.37 -10.97
CA GLU A 48 25.09 8.28 -9.99
C GLU A 48 25.15 8.80 -8.55
N ILE A 49 25.91 9.85 -8.26
CA ILE A 49 25.97 10.47 -6.93
C ILE A 49 24.59 10.96 -6.53
N ARG A 50 23.91 11.71 -7.39
CA ARG A 50 22.54 12.19 -7.11
C ARG A 50 21.54 11.06 -6.90
N ARG A 51 21.69 9.96 -7.64
CA ARG A 51 20.84 8.77 -7.47
C ARG A 51 21.03 8.15 -6.09
N VAL A 52 22.28 7.99 -5.65
CA VAL A 52 22.61 7.45 -4.32
C VAL A 52 22.12 8.38 -3.21
N GLU A 53 22.28 9.70 -3.36
CA GLU A 53 21.76 10.70 -2.43
C GLU A 53 20.23 10.58 -2.29
N ASN A 54 19.50 10.59 -3.41
CA ASN A 54 18.04 10.45 -3.40
C ASN A 54 17.58 9.13 -2.76
N GLN A 55 18.30 8.03 -3.01
CA GLN A 55 17.99 6.73 -2.38
C GLN A 55 18.21 6.77 -0.87
N ARG A 56 19.29 7.43 -0.42
CA ARG A 56 19.60 7.59 1.00
C ARG A 56 18.56 8.47 1.71
N GLU A 57 18.18 9.60 1.11
CA GLU A 57 17.14 10.49 1.63
C GLU A 57 15.79 9.76 1.72
N ALA A 58 15.40 9.03 0.68
CA ALA A 58 14.18 8.22 0.68
C ALA A 58 14.22 7.09 1.73
N ALA A 59 15.38 6.46 1.92
CA ALA A 59 15.55 5.44 2.95
C ALA A 59 15.39 6.04 4.36
N GLN A 60 15.99 7.19 4.63
CA GLN A 60 15.83 7.90 5.89
C GLN A 60 14.38 8.29 6.16
N ALA A 61 13.68 8.84 5.17
CA ALA A 61 12.25 9.16 5.28
C ALA A 61 11.39 7.91 5.58
N ARG A 62 11.71 6.76 4.96
CA ARG A 62 11.05 5.49 5.26
C ARG A 62 11.31 5.00 6.70
N TRP A 63 12.49 5.20 7.23
CA TRP A 63 12.79 4.88 8.64
C TRP A 63 11.98 5.75 9.59
N VAL A 64 11.91 7.05 9.32
CA VAL A 64 11.07 7.98 10.11
C VAL A 64 9.60 7.57 10.05
N SER A 65 9.09 7.16 8.89
CA SER A 65 7.69 6.71 8.77
C SER A 65 7.38 5.48 9.65
N ARG A 66 8.34 4.56 9.83
CA ARG A 66 8.19 3.43 10.76
C ARG A 66 8.05 3.91 12.20
N GLY A 67 8.89 4.86 12.62
CA GLY A 67 8.78 5.47 13.95
C GLY A 67 7.43 6.13 14.19
N VAL A 68 6.89 6.83 13.17
CA VAL A 68 5.54 7.41 13.23
C VAL A 68 4.47 6.34 13.39
N PHE A 69 4.56 5.22 12.66
CA PHE A 69 3.62 4.11 12.81
C PHE A 69 3.68 3.49 14.22
N ASP A 70 4.87 3.29 14.77
CA ASP A 70 5.02 2.71 16.11
C ASP A 70 4.50 3.66 17.19
N TRP A 71 4.72 4.96 17.04
CA TRP A 71 4.16 5.97 17.93
C TRP A 71 2.63 6.01 17.87
N ALA A 72 2.05 5.99 16.67
CA ALA A 72 0.60 5.95 16.50
C ALA A 72 -0.02 4.67 17.10
N ARG A 73 0.65 3.52 16.96
CA ARG A 73 0.26 2.25 17.59
C ARG A 73 0.25 2.35 19.13
N LEU A 74 1.23 3.05 19.70
CA LEU A 74 1.27 3.28 21.14
C LEU A 74 0.04 4.11 21.59
N ILE A 75 -0.30 5.17 20.87
CA ILE A 75 -1.49 5.99 21.16
C ILE A 75 -2.77 5.15 21.08
N LEU A 76 -2.91 4.33 20.03
CA LEU A 76 -4.07 3.45 19.85
C LEU A 76 -4.21 2.45 21.00
N ARG A 77 -3.10 1.94 21.52
CA ARG A 77 -3.07 1.04 22.67
C ARG A 77 -3.45 1.76 23.96
N THR A 78 -2.76 2.84 24.29
CA THR A 78 -2.98 3.60 25.55
C THR A 78 -4.41 4.13 25.64
N GLN A 79 -4.99 4.53 24.52
CA GLN A 79 -6.40 4.95 24.52
C GLN A 79 -7.35 3.79 24.77
N ALA A 80 -7.11 2.61 24.21
CA ALA A 80 -7.95 1.44 24.44
C ALA A 80 -7.86 0.95 25.89
N ASP A 81 -6.66 1.06 26.51
CA ASP A 81 -6.47 0.77 27.93
C ASP A 81 -7.26 1.73 28.84
N ALA A 82 -7.41 3.00 28.42
CA ALA A 82 -8.16 4.01 29.16
C ALA A 82 -9.68 3.93 28.93
N LEU A 83 -10.10 3.68 27.68
CA LEU A 83 -11.51 3.61 27.29
C LEU A 83 -11.68 2.62 26.12
N PRO A 84 -12.47 1.56 26.27
CA PRO A 84 -12.62 0.52 25.24
C PRO A 84 -13.41 0.99 24.01
N VAL A 85 -14.01 2.18 24.03
CA VAL A 85 -14.81 2.75 22.94
C VAL A 85 -13.93 3.55 21.98
N THR A 86 -14.19 3.45 20.69
CA THR A 86 -13.48 4.22 19.65
C THR A 86 -14.38 5.34 19.13
N TYR A 87 -13.95 6.59 19.28
CA TYR A 87 -14.72 7.79 18.90
C TYR A 87 -13.81 8.90 18.36
N LEU A 88 -14.36 9.87 17.63
CA LEU A 88 -13.60 10.93 16.95
C LEU A 88 -13.00 12.00 17.89
N GLY A 89 -13.34 12.04 19.16
CA GLY A 89 -12.75 12.96 20.16
C GLY A 89 -11.49 12.43 20.84
N GLY A 90 -11.00 11.24 20.48
CA GLY A 90 -9.83 10.62 21.08
C GLY A 90 -8.50 11.22 20.59
N ALA A 91 -7.44 11.03 21.38
CA ALA A 91 -6.10 11.53 21.02
C ALA A 91 -5.58 11.00 19.66
N TRP A 92 -6.01 9.81 19.25
CA TRP A 92 -5.64 9.19 17.97
C TRP A 92 -6.26 9.91 16.77
N SER A 93 -7.43 10.55 16.93
CA SER A 93 -8.17 11.16 15.83
C SER A 93 -7.65 12.56 15.46
N VAL A 94 -6.76 13.14 16.26
CA VAL A 94 -6.19 14.45 16.00
C VAL A 94 -5.10 14.33 14.94
N PRO A 95 -5.25 14.96 13.76
CA PRO A 95 -4.25 14.91 12.74
C PRO A 95 -3.01 15.73 13.15
N ILE A 96 -1.83 15.24 12.80
CA ILE A 96 -0.58 15.95 12.98
C ILE A 96 -0.39 16.88 11.78
N ALA A 97 -0.49 18.18 12.03
CA ALA A 97 -0.14 19.21 11.05
C ALA A 97 1.36 19.08 10.67
N PRO A 98 1.79 19.58 9.50
CA PRO A 98 3.19 19.57 9.10
C PRO A 98 4.07 20.19 10.20
N THR A 99 4.85 19.33 10.87
CA THR A 99 5.69 19.68 12.02
C THR A 99 7.10 19.18 11.78
N ARG A 100 8.11 19.93 12.18
CA ARG A 100 9.51 19.46 12.12
C ARG A 100 9.70 18.28 13.05
N LEU A 101 10.45 17.29 12.62
CA LEU A 101 10.73 16.11 13.44
C LEU A 101 11.44 16.47 14.74
N SER A 102 12.35 17.46 14.73
CA SER A 102 13.00 17.99 15.92
C SER A 102 12.00 18.52 16.97
N ASP A 103 10.99 19.29 16.52
CA ASP A 103 9.98 19.89 17.39
C ASP A 103 9.04 18.81 17.94
N PHE A 104 8.71 17.84 17.11
CA PHE A 104 7.92 16.68 17.53
C PHE A 104 8.63 15.86 18.59
N LEU A 105 9.91 15.53 18.38
CA LEU A 105 10.73 14.79 19.33
C LEU A 105 10.93 15.58 20.64
N GLY A 106 11.10 16.90 20.57
CA GLY A 106 11.19 17.78 21.73
C GLY A 106 9.92 17.74 22.60
N LYS A 107 8.73 17.72 21.98
CA LYS A 107 7.43 17.63 22.70
C LYS A 107 7.26 16.30 23.43
N ILE A 108 7.82 15.22 22.94
CA ILE A 108 7.79 13.89 23.61
C ILE A 108 8.99 13.63 24.53
N GLY A 109 9.81 14.66 24.82
CA GLY A 109 10.90 14.59 25.80
C GLY A 109 12.20 13.97 25.28
N ILE A 110 12.36 13.76 23.97
CA ILE A 110 13.61 13.26 23.37
C ILE A 110 14.46 14.47 22.98
N ALA A 111 15.37 14.84 23.87
CA ALA A 111 16.26 15.99 23.71
C ALA A 111 17.46 15.72 22.80
N ARG A 112 17.30 15.75 21.48
CA ARG A 112 18.38 15.91 20.50
C ARG A 112 17.89 16.81 19.37
N ALA A 113 17.82 18.11 19.66
CA ALA A 113 17.21 19.13 18.82
C ALA A 113 17.83 19.28 17.40
N GLU A 114 19.07 18.82 17.19
CA GLU A 114 19.74 18.94 15.89
C GLU A 114 19.40 17.82 14.91
N GLN A 115 18.97 16.67 15.41
CA GLN A 115 18.60 15.53 14.56
C GLN A 115 17.16 15.67 14.08
N GLY A 116 16.95 15.86 12.78
CA GLY A 116 15.63 15.95 12.17
C GLY A 116 15.13 17.35 11.84
N ALA A 117 16.01 18.37 11.93
CA ALA A 117 15.64 19.77 11.57
C ALA A 117 15.20 19.93 10.11
N SER A 118 15.77 19.12 9.20
CA SER A 118 15.42 19.09 7.77
C SER A 118 14.28 18.11 7.44
N THR A 119 13.71 17.44 8.45
CA THR A 119 12.64 16.46 8.26
C THR A 119 11.32 17.01 8.76
N TRP A 120 10.30 16.97 7.91
CA TRP A 120 8.93 17.32 8.25
C TRP A 120 8.07 16.07 8.28
N LEU A 121 7.20 15.98 9.25
CA LEU A 121 6.21 14.93 9.36
C LEU A 121 4.80 15.53 9.42
N SER A 122 3.86 14.86 8.78
CA SER A 122 2.43 15.11 8.91
C SER A 122 1.68 13.81 8.73
N GLY A 123 0.44 13.76 9.19
CA GLY A 123 -0.37 12.57 9.01
C GLY A 123 -1.51 12.49 10.02
N GLY A 124 -2.11 11.33 10.11
CA GLY A 124 -3.21 11.08 11.03
C GLY A 124 -3.59 9.62 11.04
N VAL A 125 -4.46 9.28 11.96
CA VAL A 125 -5.04 7.96 12.06
C VAL A 125 -6.51 8.04 11.68
N VAL A 126 -6.98 7.11 10.87
CA VAL A 126 -8.36 7.00 10.44
C VAL A 126 -8.90 5.65 10.90
N ASP A 127 -10.12 5.63 11.40
CA ASP A 127 -10.84 4.40 11.69
C ASP A 127 -11.24 3.72 10.37
N ALA A 128 -10.68 2.54 10.09
CA ALA A 128 -11.02 1.81 8.87
C ALA A 128 -12.43 1.20 8.92
N GLN A 129 -13.01 0.99 10.12
CA GLN A 129 -14.37 0.51 10.31
C GLN A 129 -15.43 1.63 10.28
N SER A 130 -15.01 2.88 10.07
CA SER A 130 -15.93 3.98 9.75
C SER A 130 -16.55 3.87 8.35
N ARG A 131 -16.01 2.97 7.50
CA ARG A 131 -16.38 2.76 6.11
C ARG A 131 -17.01 1.38 5.92
N PHE A 132 -17.76 1.22 4.84
CA PHE A 132 -18.31 -0.08 4.47
C PHE A 132 -17.18 -1.03 4.03
N ASN A 133 -17.04 -2.15 4.72
CA ASN A 133 -16.04 -3.15 4.37
C ASN A 133 -16.56 -4.08 3.27
N LEU A 134 -15.94 -4.03 2.08
CA LEU A 134 -16.32 -4.88 0.95
C LEU A 134 -16.14 -6.38 1.24
N ARG A 135 -15.33 -6.74 2.23
CA ARG A 135 -15.21 -8.12 2.68
C ARG A 135 -16.51 -8.68 3.27
N ASN A 136 -17.42 -7.81 3.75
CA ASN A 136 -18.75 -8.17 4.25
C ASN A 136 -19.70 -8.71 3.16
N LEU A 137 -19.40 -8.43 1.87
CA LEU A 137 -20.18 -8.97 0.73
C LEU A 137 -20.14 -10.50 0.66
N VAL A 138 -19.21 -11.13 1.39
CA VAL A 138 -19.09 -12.59 1.45
C VAL A 138 -19.05 -13.02 2.91
N ASN A 139 -19.94 -13.95 3.26
CA ASN A 139 -19.94 -14.62 4.56
C ASN A 139 -19.46 -16.08 4.43
N SER A 140 -19.03 -16.65 5.53
CA SER A 140 -18.69 -18.06 5.64
C SER A 140 -19.72 -18.74 6.54
N LYS A 141 -20.42 -19.74 6.01
CA LYS A 141 -21.34 -20.56 6.79
C LYS A 141 -20.75 -21.97 6.95
N PRO A 142 -20.84 -22.60 8.14
CA PRO A 142 -20.25 -23.91 8.37
C PRO A 142 -20.74 -24.99 7.40
N ALA A 143 -22.03 -24.93 7.00
CA ALA A 143 -22.64 -25.94 6.15
C ALA A 143 -22.40 -25.75 4.64
N THR A 144 -22.21 -24.51 4.18
CA THR A 144 -22.22 -24.17 2.74
C THR A 144 -20.95 -23.44 2.28
N GLY A 145 -20.00 -23.21 3.19
CA GLY A 145 -18.75 -22.52 2.87
C GLY A 145 -18.92 -21.03 2.62
N LEU A 146 -18.10 -20.49 1.71
CA LEU A 146 -18.13 -19.08 1.34
C LEU A 146 -19.30 -18.81 0.39
N GLN A 147 -20.11 -17.81 0.72
CA GLN A 147 -21.27 -17.40 -0.08
C GLN A 147 -21.39 -15.87 -0.11
N VAL A 148 -22.03 -15.35 -1.16
CA VAL A 148 -22.43 -13.94 -1.18
C VAL A 148 -23.40 -13.67 -0.02
N ASN A 149 -23.18 -12.58 0.70
CA ASN A 149 -24.06 -12.09 1.76
C ASN A 149 -25.13 -11.17 1.14
N PRO A 150 -26.41 -11.62 1.04
CA PRO A 150 -27.44 -10.83 0.38
C PRO A 150 -27.71 -9.50 1.10
N GLN A 151 -27.63 -9.49 2.43
CA GLN A 151 -27.89 -8.29 3.23
C GLN A 151 -26.80 -7.25 3.03
N ALA A 152 -25.53 -7.64 3.08
CA ALA A 152 -24.42 -6.74 2.80
C ALA A 152 -24.44 -6.25 1.34
N GLN A 153 -24.90 -7.09 0.39
CA GLN A 153 -25.07 -6.67 -0.99
C GLN A 153 -26.16 -5.59 -1.13
N MET A 154 -27.31 -5.73 -0.46
CA MET A 154 -28.35 -4.70 -0.42
C MET A 154 -27.86 -3.39 0.23
N GLN A 155 -27.10 -3.48 1.32
CA GLN A 155 -26.47 -2.33 1.95
C GLN A 155 -25.51 -1.61 0.98
N PHE A 156 -24.71 -2.36 0.23
CA PHE A 156 -23.79 -1.80 -0.76
C PHE A 156 -24.55 -1.19 -1.95
N GLN A 157 -25.63 -1.82 -2.43
CA GLN A 157 -26.52 -1.23 -3.44
C GLN A 157 -27.08 0.12 -3.00
N LYS A 158 -27.53 0.20 -1.74
CA LYS A 158 -28.02 1.45 -1.17
C LYS A 158 -26.92 2.51 -1.05
N LEU A 159 -25.71 2.11 -0.64
CA LEU A 159 -24.55 3.02 -0.60
C LEU A 159 -24.25 3.60 -1.99
N LEU A 160 -24.20 2.74 -3.02
CA LEU A 160 -24.01 3.18 -4.40
C LEU A 160 -25.08 4.19 -4.83
N SER A 161 -26.34 3.90 -4.54
CA SER A 161 -27.46 4.80 -4.88
C SER A 161 -27.36 6.16 -4.16
N LEU A 162 -26.99 6.17 -2.86
CA LEU A 162 -26.77 7.40 -2.09
C LEU A 162 -25.64 8.26 -2.66
N LEU A 163 -24.63 7.60 -3.25
CA LEU A 163 -23.51 8.28 -3.91
C LEU A 163 -23.80 8.66 -5.37
N GLY A 164 -25.02 8.39 -5.88
CA GLY A 164 -25.40 8.64 -7.28
C GLY A 164 -24.63 7.76 -8.26
N LEU A 165 -24.29 6.54 -7.85
CA LEU A 165 -23.70 5.49 -8.68
C LEU A 165 -24.73 4.40 -8.98
N SER A 166 -24.52 3.62 -10.05
CA SER A 166 -25.44 2.51 -10.37
C SER A 166 -25.38 1.42 -9.30
N SER A 167 -26.56 1.05 -8.79
CA SER A 167 -26.73 -0.08 -7.86
C SER A 167 -26.33 -1.42 -8.47
N ASP A 168 -26.33 -1.52 -9.82
CA ASP A 168 -25.99 -2.72 -10.57
C ASP A 168 -24.50 -3.11 -10.46
N LEU A 169 -23.68 -2.23 -9.89
CA LEU A 169 -22.27 -2.51 -9.60
C LEU A 169 -22.10 -3.45 -8.38
N ALA A 170 -23.11 -3.59 -7.52
CA ALA A 170 -22.96 -4.40 -6.30
C ALA A 170 -22.90 -5.91 -6.56
N PRO A 171 -23.75 -6.53 -7.42
CA PRO A 171 -23.63 -7.96 -7.72
C PRO A 171 -22.27 -8.37 -8.30
N PRO A 172 -21.72 -7.71 -9.34
CA PRO A 172 -20.38 -8.07 -9.84
C PRO A 172 -19.28 -7.88 -8.80
N ALA A 173 -19.35 -6.86 -7.94
CA ALA A 173 -18.40 -6.69 -6.84
C ALA A 173 -18.47 -7.84 -5.84
N ALA A 174 -19.69 -8.24 -5.42
CA ALA A 174 -19.88 -9.36 -4.49
C ALA A 174 -19.35 -10.68 -5.08
N GLN A 175 -19.64 -10.94 -6.35
CA GLN A 175 -19.19 -12.13 -7.06
C GLN A 175 -17.66 -12.14 -7.22
N TYR A 176 -17.05 -10.99 -7.48
CA TYR A 176 -15.59 -10.87 -7.59
C TYR A 176 -14.91 -11.14 -6.24
N VAL A 177 -15.41 -10.56 -5.14
CA VAL A 177 -14.90 -10.83 -3.78
C VAL A 177 -15.02 -12.31 -3.45
N LEU A 178 -16.14 -12.96 -3.77
CA LEU A 178 -16.34 -14.40 -3.54
C LEU A 178 -15.31 -15.23 -4.32
N THR A 179 -15.14 -14.98 -5.60
CA THR A 179 -14.24 -15.75 -6.48
C THR A 179 -12.77 -15.62 -6.03
N THR A 180 -12.35 -14.40 -5.63
CA THR A 180 -11.00 -14.16 -5.14
C THR A 180 -10.72 -14.89 -3.82
N LEU A 181 -11.70 -14.96 -2.93
CA LEU A 181 -11.57 -15.68 -1.68
C LEU A 181 -11.56 -17.20 -1.87
N LEU A 182 -12.40 -17.73 -2.73
CA LEU A 182 -12.38 -19.15 -3.08
C LEU A 182 -11.02 -19.55 -3.65
N SER A 183 -10.45 -18.73 -4.57
CA SER A 183 -9.14 -19.00 -5.15
C SER A 183 -8.01 -18.95 -4.11
N SER A 184 -8.11 -18.11 -3.08
CA SER A 184 -7.11 -18.03 -2.01
C SER A 184 -7.15 -19.26 -1.07
N VAL A 185 -8.34 -19.75 -0.76
CA VAL A 185 -8.54 -20.98 0.05
C VAL A 185 -7.97 -22.19 -0.68
N THR A 186 -8.26 -22.34 -1.98
CA THR A 186 -7.73 -23.45 -2.79
C THR A 186 -6.21 -23.46 -2.86
N LYS A 187 -5.57 -22.27 -3.00
CA LYS A 187 -4.11 -22.14 -2.96
C LYS A 187 -3.52 -22.54 -1.60
N GLY A 188 -4.16 -22.15 -0.50
CA GLY A 188 -3.70 -22.51 0.84
C GLY A 188 -3.77 -24.01 1.09
N GLN A 189 -4.80 -24.69 0.58
CA GLN A 189 -4.91 -26.15 0.67
C GLN A 189 -3.87 -26.86 -0.22
N GLN A 190 -3.61 -26.37 -1.43
CA GLN A 190 -2.60 -26.95 -2.32
C GLN A 190 -1.17 -26.78 -1.78
N ALA A 191 -0.86 -25.64 -1.12
CA ALA A 191 0.42 -25.44 -0.46
C ALA A 191 0.64 -26.42 0.70
N GLN A 192 -0.39 -26.68 1.52
CA GLN A 192 -0.31 -27.66 2.61
C GLN A 192 -0.19 -29.11 2.14
N THR A 193 -0.86 -29.47 1.05
CA THR A 193 -0.75 -30.82 0.47
C THR A 193 0.55 -31.00 -0.31
N GLY A 194 1.11 -29.95 -0.89
CA GLY A 194 2.38 -29.97 -1.59
C GLY A 194 3.58 -30.24 -0.67
N ASP A 195 3.61 -29.61 0.51
CA ASP A 195 4.66 -29.83 1.52
C ASP A 195 4.64 -31.25 2.06
N VAL A 196 3.46 -31.81 2.35
CA VAL A 196 3.35 -33.20 2.83
C VAL A 196 3.71 -34.22 1.76
N ALA A 197 3.43 -33.92 0.49
CA ALA A 197 3.82 -34.79 -0.63
C ALA A 197 5.32 -34.72 -0.95
N SER A 198 5.95 -33.55 -0.80
CA SER A 198 7.40 -33.39 -0.99
C SER A 198 8.19 -34.06 0.14
N ASP A 199 7.74 -33.99 1.39
CA ASP A 199 8.37 -34.67 2.51
C ASP A 199 8.21 -36.22 2.43
N ALA A 200 7.05 -36.70 1.97
CA ALA A 200 6.84 -38.12 1.75
C ALA A 200 7.69 -38.67 0.57
N LEU A 201 7.89 -37.86 -0.49
CA LEU A 201 8.75 -38.22 -1.62
C LEU A 201 10.24 -38.16 -1.25
N ALA A 202 10.65 -37.19 -0.41
CA ALA A 202 12.00 -37.07 0.11
C ALA A 202 12.36 -38.24 1.05
N ALA A 203 11.42 -38.71 1.85
CA ALA A 203 11.59 -39.87 2.72
C ALA A 203 11.65 -41.21 1.94
N ALA A 204 11.01 -41.30 0.77
CA ALA A 204 11.04 -42.50 -0.08
C ALA A 204 12.28 -42.58 -0.99
N GLN A 205 13.07 -41.52 -1.14
CA GLN A 205 14.26 -41.44 -2.00
C GLN A 205 15.59 -41.50 -1.24
N SER A 206 15.61 -41.79 0.05
CA SER A 206 16.85 -41.84 0.85
C SER A 206 17.63 -43.17 0.75
N ASP A 207 17.20 -44.14 -0.07
CA ASP A 207 17.94 -45.37 -0.35
C ASP A 207 18.26 -45.50 -1.85
N GLY A 208 19.33 -44.86 -2.31
CA GLY A 208 19.84 -45.07 -3.67
C GLY A 208 20.64 -43.90 -4.23
N ASP A 209 21.98 -44.06 -4.14
CA ASP A 209 23.00 -43.45 -4.99
C ASP A 209 23.21 -41.94 -5.06
N ALA A 210 24.26 -41.56 -4.37
CA ALA A 210 25.04 -40.35 -4.57
C ALA A 210 25.88 -40.45 -5.87
N VAL A 211 25.38 -39.98 -7.01
CA VAL A 211 26.24 -39.46 -8.12
C VAL A 211 25.35 -38.62 -9.07
N SER A 212 25.67 -37.35 -9.20
CA SER A 212 25.35 -36.40 -10.28
C SER A 212 24.74 -35.09 -9.78
N ARG A 213 25.55 -34.34 -9.05
CA ARG A 213 25.39 -32.89 -8.95
C ARG A 213 26.33 -32.24 -9.92
N GLU A 214 25.88 -31.98 -11.14
CA GLU A 214 26.39 -30.90 -11.99
C GLU A 214 25.55 -30.81 -13.27
N SER A 215 24.54 -29.96 -13.25
CA SER A 215 24.07 -29.14 -14.38
C SER A 215 22.78 -28.42 -13.97
N GLY A 216 22.92 -27.14 -13.68
CA GLY A 216 21.81 -26.24 -13.32
C GLY A 216 20.94 -25.92 -14.53
N LEU A 217 20.02 -26.84 -14.83
CA LEU A 217 18.87 -26.63 -15.70
C LEU A 217 17.75 -27.49 -15.11
N THR A 218 17.10 -26.97 -14.05
CA THR A 218 15.83 -27.55 -13.61
C THR A 218 14.80 -27.28 -14.70
N ASN A 219 14.50 -28.34 -15.47
CA ASN A 219 13.30 -28.42 -16.28
C ASN A 219 12.10 -28.24 -15.33
N THR A 220 11.54 -27.04 -15.27
CA THR A 220 10.18 -26.83 -14.78
C THR A 220 9.27 -27.69 -15.63
N PRO A 221 8.43 -28.61 -15.07
CA PRO A 221 7.48 -29.38 -15.85
C PRO A 221 6.69 -28.41 -16.71
N GLY A 222 6.68 -28.64 -18.02
CA GLY A 222 6.11 -27.73 -19.00
C GLY A 222 4.66 -27.42 -18.66
N MET A 223 4.41 -26.19 -18.19
CA MET A 223 3.06 -25.66 -18.09
C MET A 223 2.49 -25.59 -19.49
N SER A 224 1.35 -26.26 -19.71
CA SER A 224 0.65 -26.18 -20.98
C SER A 224 0.19 -24.75 -21.25
N ALA A 225 0.04 -24.36 -22.50
CA ALA A 225 -0.52 -23.04 -22.85
C ALA A 225 -1.90 -22.80 -22.21
N GLY A 226 -2.65 -23.87 -21.91
CA GLY A 226 -3.90 -23.83 -21.16
C GLY A 226 -3.71 -23.44 -19.70
N ASP A 227 -2.63 -23.90 -19.04
CA ASP A 227 -2.33 -23.56 -17.64
C ASP A 227 -1.92 -22.09 -17.49
N VAL A 228 -1.18 -21.56 -18.45
CA VAL A 228 -0.81 -20.13 -18.51
C VAL A 228 -2.03 -19.26 -18.74
N ALA A 229 -2.92 -19.63 -19.66
CA ALA A 229 -4.17 -18.91 -19.91
C ALA A 229 -5.11 -18.95 -18.69
N THR A 230 -5.17 -20.08 -18.00
CA THR A 230 -5.98 -20.23 -16.76
C THR A 230 -5.39 -19.43 -15.61
N GLN A 231 -4.06 -19.28 -15.51
CA GLN A 231 -3.42 -18.40 -14.51
C GLN A 231 -3.63 -16.92 -14.81
N MET A 232 -3.65 -16.51 -16.09
CA MET A 232 -3.93 -15.11 -16.47
C MET A 232 -5.38 -14.68 -16.22
N THR A 233 -6.32 -15.63 -16.15
CA THR A 233 -7.75 -15.36 -15.87
C THR A 233 -8.11 -15.48 -14.39
N ARG A 234 -7.16 -15.83 -13.48
CA ARG A 234 -7.45 -15.90 -12.05
C ARG A 234 -7.62 -14.50 -11.46
N PRO A 235 -8.74 -14.24 -10.78
CA PRO A 235 -8.99 -12.93 -10.17
C PRO A 235 -7.92 -12.64 -9.10
N ILE A 236 -7.39 -11.42 -9.13
CA ILE A 236 -6.43 -10.92 -8.16
C ILE A 236 -7.17 -10.61 -6.86
N GLN A 237 -6.66 -11.07 -5.71
CA GLN A 237 -7.26 -10.76 -4.43
C GLN A 237 -7.27 -9.24 -4.19
N LEU A 238 -8.42 -8.72 -3.81
CA LEU A 238 -8.57 -7.31 -3.48
C LEU A 238 -7.84 -7.00 -2.17
N HIS A 239 -6.90 -6.09 -2.23
CA HIS A 239 -6.16 -5.56 -1.07
C HIS A 239 -6.45 -4.09 -0.85
N ASP A 240 -6.78 -3.36 -1.91
CA ASP A 240 -7.08 -1.93 -1.90
C ASP A 240 -8.38 -1.67 -2.66
N VAL A 241 -9.02 -0.54 -2.36
CA VAL A 241 -10.23 -0.09 -3.08
C VAL A 241 -9.94 0.13 -4.57
N ASP A 242 -8.71 0.51 -4.91
CA ASP A 242 -8.28 0.68 -6.29
C ASP A 242 -8.26 -0.62 -7.11
N ASP A 243 -8.13 -1.75 -6.45
CA ASP A 243 -8.18 -3.06 -7.12
C ASP A 243 -9.56 -3.37 -7.69
N LEU A 244 -10.59 -2.60 -7.30
CA LEU A 244 -11.94 -2.67 -7.93
C LEU A 244 -11.92 -2.38 -9.42
N VAL A 245 -10.86 -1.77 -9.97
CA VAL A 245 -10.71 -1.61 -11.43
C VAL A 245 -10.77 -2.94 -12.18
N ALA A 246 -10.43 -4.04 -11.52
CA ALA A 246 -10.54 -5.39 -12.08
C ALA A 246 -12.00 -5.92 -12.14
N VAL A 247 -12.94 -5.23 -11.50
CA VAL A 247 -14.36 -5.61 -11.48
C VAL A 247 -15.08 -4.92 -12.64
N PRO A 248 -15.84 -5.63 -13.49
CA PRO A 248 -16.57 -5.03 -14.59
C PRO A 248 -17.50 -3.89 -14.12
N GLY A 249 -17.43 -2.76 -14.81
CA GLY A 249 -18.23 -1.56 -14.52
C GLY A 249 -17.58 -0.57 -13.54
N PHE A 250 -16.51 -0.94 -12.84
CA PHE A 250 -15.78 0.00 -11.97
C PHE A 250 -14.74 0.78 -12.76
N THR A 251 -15.06 2.01 -13.10
CA THR A 251 -14.13 2.95 -13.71
C THR A 251 -13.31 3.70 -12.63
N PRO A 252 -12.16 4.29 -12.95
CA PRO A 252 -11.40 5.11 -12.01
C PRO A 252 -12.22 6.23 -11.36
N ALA A 253 -13.17 6.82 -12.10
CA ALA A 253 -14.07 7.86 -11.58
C ALA A 253 -15.05 7.31 -10.53
N VAL A 254 -15.60 6.12 -10.75
CA VAL A 254 -16.44 5.41 -9.76
C VAL A 254 -15.64 5.07 -8.52
N ILE A 255 -14.45 4.55 -8.68
CA ILE A 255 -13.55 4.17 -7.57
C ILE A 255 -13.17 5.40 -6.74
N ALA A 256 -12.79 6.50 -7.36
CA ALA A 256 -12.47 7.75 -6.67
C ALA A 256 -13.64 8.26 -5.82
N ARG A 257 -14.88 8.12 -6.31
CA ARG A 257 -16.11 8.52 -5.59
C ARG A 257 -16.45 7.57 -4.44
N LEU A 258 -16.11 6.28 -4.57
CA LEU A 258 -16.34 5.26 -3.54
C LEU A 258 -15.28 5.28 -2.43
N ARG A 259 -14.04 5.64 -2.73
CA ARG A 259 -12.89 5.54 -1.82
C ARG A 259 -13.12 6.13 -0.41
N PRO A 260 -13.82 7.26 -0.20
CA PRO A 260 -14.11 7.78 1.14
C PRO A 260 -15.05 6.91 1.97
N PHE A 261 -15.85 6.04 1.34
CA PHE A 261 -16.97 5.35 1.96
C PHE A 261 -16.77 3.83 2.08
N VAL A 262 -15.78 3.27 1.40
CA VAL A 262 -15.51 1.83 1.40
C VAL A 262 -14.08 1.52 1.84
N THR A 263 -13.89 0.32 2.36
CA THR A 263 -12.59 -0.22 2.74
C THR A 263 -12.51 -1.70 2.39
N ILE A 264 -11.30 -2.26 2.36
CA ILE A 264 -11.07 -3.70 2.21
C ILE A 264 -10.21 -4.16 3.39
N LEU A 265 -10.83 -4.90 4.31
CA LEU A 265 -10.19 -5.45 5.48
C LEU A 265 -10.02 -6.97 5.34
N PRO A 266 -9.06 -7.59 6.08
CA PRO A 266 -8.79 -9.02 5.98
C PRO A 266 -9.98 -9.91 6.33
N VAL A 267 -10.85 -9.44 7.22
CA VAL A 267 -12.03 -10.17 7.70
C VAL A 267 -13.28 -9.29 7.63
N PRO A 268 -14.49 -9.87 7.64
CA PRO A 268 -15.72 -9.10 7.86
C PRO A 268 -15.67 -8.33 9.18
N THR A 269 -16.20 -7.11 9.19
CA THR A 269 -16.17 -6.22 10.35
C THR A 269 -17.48 -5.45 10.47
N GLN A 270 -17.83 -5.05 11.69
CA GLN A 270 -18.91 -4.13 11.98
C GLN A 270 -18.52 -2.69 11.58
N ILE A 271 -19.52 -1.86 11.39
CA ILE A 271 -19.39 -0.42 11.19
C ILE A 271 -19.40 0.25 12.56
N ASN A 272 -18.40 1.08 12.85
CA ASN A 272 -18.35 1.84 14.08
C ASN A 272 -19.27 3.06 14.00
N LEU A 273 -20.34 3.06 14.80
CA LEU A 273 -21.32 4.16 14.85
C LEU A 273 -20.72 5.49 15.32
N ASN A 274 -19.65 5.44 16.14
CA ASN A 274 -18.99 6.64 16.66
C ASN A 274 -18.09 7.35 15.65
N THR A 275 -17.79 6.70 14.52
CA THR A 275 -16.83 7.24 13.53
C THR A 275 -17.37 7.25 12.09
N ALA A 276 -18.39 6.42 11.80
CA ALA A 276 -18.95 6.29 10.45
C ALA A 276 -19.63 7.57 9.95
N GLY A 277 -19.54 7.81 8.65
CA GLY A 277 -20.24 8.90 7.97
C GLY A 277 -21.73 8.61 7.76
N PRO A 278 -22.54 9.65 7.45
CA PRO A 278 -24.00 9.53 7.33
C PRO A 278 -24.39 8.60 6.17
N GLU A 279 -23.64 8.60 5.07
CA GLU A 279 -23.91 7.75 3.92
C GLU A 279 -23.74 6.26 4.27
N VAL A 280 -22.71 5.95 5.07
CA VAL A 280 -22.41 4.57 5.49
C VAL A 280 -23.46 4.07 6.48
N ILE A 281 -23.86 4.91 7.44
CA ILE A 281 -24.93 4.58 8.41
C ILE A 281 -26.26 4.40 7.68
N ALA A 282 -26.63 5.34 6.80
CA ALA A 282 -27.84 5.27 6.02
C ALA A 282 -27.89 4.03 5.11
N ALA A 283 -26.77 3.65 4.52
CA ALA A 283 -26.67 2.46 3.69
C ALA A 283 -26.86 1.16 4.48
N ALA A 284 -26.34 1.12 5.72
CA ALA A 284 -26.39 -0.05 6.57
C ALA A 284 -27.78 -0.34 7.18
N LEU A 285 -28.65 0.69 7.29
CA LEU A 285 -30.00 0.58 7.82
C LEU A 285 -31.02 0.74 6.67
N PRO A 286 -31.81 -0.30 6.33
CA PRO A 286 -32.65 -0.30 5.12
C PRO A 286 -33.65 0.86 5.03
N ALA A 287 -34.32 1.19 6.11
CA ALA A 287 -35.37 2.22 6.16
C ALA A 287 -34.85 3.64 6.46
N LEU A 288 -33.55 3.77 6.83
CA LEU A 288 -33.00 5.06 7.26
C LEU A 288 -32.72 5.98 6.06
N SER A 289 -33.24 7.22 6.12
CA SER A 289 -32.91 8.26 5.16
C SER A 289 -31.55 8.89 5.45
N LEU A 290 -30.93 9.52 4.44
CA LEU A 290 -29.66 10.25 4.63
C LEU A 290 -29.81 11.41 5.65
N THR A 291 -30.95 12.12 5.61
CA THR A 291 -31.25 13.23 6.56
C THR A 291 -31.35 12.71 8.00
N ALA A 292 -31.99 11.56 8.21
CA ALA A 292 -32.06 10.93 9.53
C ALA A 292 -30.66 10.48 10.02
N ALA A 293 -29.82 9.92 9.13
CA ALA A 293 -28.46 9.57 9.45
C ALA A 293 -27.60 10.80 9.83
N GLN A 294 -27.78 11.94 9.16
CA GLN A 294 -27.13 13.20 9.53
C GLN A 294 -27.56 13.67 10.93
N ALA A 295 -28.85 13.55 11.29
CA ALA A 295 -29.35 13.86 12.63
C ALA A 295 -28.80 12.90 13.70
N MET A 296 -28.60 11.61 13.35
CA MET A 296 -27.91 10.65 14.22
C MET A 296 -26.48 11.10 14.54
N ILE A 297 -25.73 11.55 13.53
CA ILE A 297 -24.37 12.07 13.70
C ILE A 297 -24.34 13.27 14.62
N THR A 298 -25.26 14.23 14.46
CA THR A 298 -25.37 15.39 15.37
C THR A 298 -25.59 14.95 16.82
N THR A 299 -26.38 13.89 17.04
CA THR A 299 -26.60 13.32 18.37
C THR A 299 -25.32 12.66 18.92
N ARG A 300 -24.57 11.95 18.10
CA ARG A 300 -23.28 11.34 18.43
C ARG A 300 -22.23 12.38 18.77
N ASP A 301 -22.17 13.48 18.02
CA ASP A 301 -21.15 14.53 18.19
C ASP A 301 -21.32 15.30 19.50
N GLN A 302 -22.55 15.32 20.06
CA GLN A 302 -22.79 15.84 21.41
C GLN A 302 -22.21 14.92 22.50
N ALA A 303 -22.36 13.61 22.34
CA ALA A 303 -21.78 12.62 23.22
C ALA A 303 -21.68 11.30 22.47
N PHE A 304 -20.50 10.69 22.43
CA PHE A 304 -20.28 9.39 21.80
C PHE A 304 -21.11 8.28 22.47
N PHE A 305 -21.37 7.19 21.74
CA PHE A 305 -22.09 6.03 22.27
C PHE A 305 -21.13 5.12 23.04
N ILE A 306 -21.52 4.73 24.26
CA ILE A 306 -20.70 3.89 25.14
C ILE A 306 -20.86 2.39 24.85
N ASN A 307 -21.99 1.99 24.27
CA ASN A 307 -22.28 0.64 23.78
C ASN A 307 -23.44 0.68 22.79
N LEU A 308 -23.73 -0.46 22.15
CA LEU A 308 -24.78 -0.56 21.14
C LEU A 308 -26.19 -0.31 21.73
N GLY A 309 -26.45 -0.69 22.99
CA GLY A 309 -27.72 -0.42 23.67
C GLY A 309 -27.96 1.07 23.93
N ASP A 310 -26.92 1.82 24.31
CA ASP A 310 -26.99 3.28 24.44
C ASP A 310 -27.25 3.92 23.05
N ALA A 311 -26.55 3.48 22.03
CA ALA A 311 -26.80 3.91 20.65
C ALA A 311 -28.24 3.62 20.23
N GLN A 312 -28.75 2.41 20.45
CA GLN A 312 -30.14 2.02 20.16
C GLN A 312 -31.14 2.95 20.82
N THR A 313 -30.98 3.22 22.14
CA THR A 313 -31.88 4.06 22.91
C THR A 313 -31.88 5.49 22.38
N ARG A 314 -30.73 6.08 22.16
CA ARG A 314 -30.60 7.48 21.74
C ARG A 314 -30.95 7.72 20.28
N LEU A 315 -30.80 6.69 19.41
CA LEU A 315 -31.08 6.78 18.00
C LEU A 315 -32.48 6.28 17.63
N ALA A 316 -33.23 5.64 18.54
CA ALA A 316 -34.56 5.07 18.29
C ALA A 316 -35.52 6.06 17.62
N ARG A 317 -35.45 7.35 17.99
CA ARG A 317 -36.32 8.42 17.43
C ARG A 317 -36.10 8.68 15.93
N PHE A 318 -34.96 8.25 15.35
CA PHE A 318 -34.62 8.43 13.94
C PHE A 318 -34.89 7.16 13.13
N MET A 319 -35.14 6.04 13.82
CA MET A 319 -35.33 4.73 13.22
C MET A 319 -36.81 4.43 13.06
N THR A 320 -37.13 3.52 12.17
CA THR A 320 -38.49 3.02 11.99
C THR A 320 -38.91 2.17 13.20
N THR A 321 -40.18 2.21 13.57
CA THR A 321 -40.70 1.40 14.68
C THR A 321 -40.38 -0.07 14.47
N GLY A 322 -39.70 -0.68 15.47
CA GLY A 322 -39.25 -2.07 15.41
C GLY A 322 -37.90 -2.31 14.75
N GLU A 323 -37.27 -1.30 14.18
CA GLU A 323 -35.90 -1.40 13.67
C GLU A 323 -34.91 -1.42 14.84
N THR A 324 -33.95 -2.32 14.79
CA THR A 324 -32.91 -2.48 15.83
C THR A 324 -31.52 -2.41 15.24
N LEU A 325 -30.58 -1.89 16.01
CA LEU A 325 -29.17 -1.91 15.65
C LEU A 325 -28.61 -3.34 15.88
N ASP A 326 -28.40 -4.07 14.79
CA ASP A 326 -27.87 -5.43 14.85
C ASP A 326 -26.35 -5.40 15.09
N GLY A 327 -25.90 -6.06 16.17
CA GLY A 327 -24.48 -6.20 16.51
C GLY A 327 -23.67 -7.00 15.48
N GLN A 328 -24.29 -7.61 14.46
CA GLN A 328 -23.56 -8.19 13.34
C GLN A 328 -23.04 -7.11 12.39
N PHE A 329 -23.71 -5.96 12.30
CA PHE A 329 -23.36 -4.87 11.38
C PHE A 329 -22.79 -3.65 12.05
N PHE A 330 -23.12 -3.42 13.33
CA PHE A 330 -22.75 -2.23 14.08
C PHE A 330 -22.01 -2.54 15.37
N ASP A 331 -21.07 -1.69 15.70
CA ASP A 331 -20.39 -1.65 16.99
C ASP A 331 -20.05 -0.18 17.33
N VAL A 332 -19.51 0.05 18.52
CA VAL A 332 -18.95 1.31 18.99
C VAL A 332 -17.44 1.24 19.18
N THR A 333 -16.85 0.11 18.83
CA THR A 333 -15.41 -0.19 18.92
C THR A 333 -14.82 -0.44 17.54
N THR A 334 -13.50 -0.28 17.44
CA THR A 334 -12.76 -0.50 16.19
C THR A 334 -11.51 -1.31 16.45
N HIS A 335 -11.25 -2.26 15.56
CA HIS A 335 -10.07 -3.11 15.57
C HIS A 335 -9.08 -2.80 14.44
N TYR A 336 -9.51 -2.09 13.41
CA TYR A 336 -8.69 -1.77 12.22
C TYR A 336 -8.57 -0.27 12.03
N PHE A 337 -7.32 0.21 11.95
CA PHE A 337 -6.99 1.62 11.76
C PHE A 337 -6.06 1.79 10.57
N GLU A 338 -6.22 2.85 9.82
CA GLU A 338 -5.28 3.29 8.79
C GLU A 338 -4.46 4.46 9.35
N ILE A 339 -3.14 4.29 9.38
CA ILE A 339 -2.21 5.34 9.79
C ILE A 339 -1.58 5.92 8.53
N HIS A 340 -1.87 7.17 8.26
CA HIS A 340 -1.29 7.95 7.17
C HIS A 340 -0.07 8.70 7.68
N ALA A 341 1.07 8.55 7.01
CA ALA A 341 2.32 9.24 7.36
C ALA A 341 2.95 9.83 6.11
N ARG A 342 3.05 11.14 6.07
CA ARG A 342 3.76 11.89 5.04
C ARG A 342 5.02 12.48 5.64
N ILE A 343 6.16 12.06 5.12
CA ILE A 343 7.48 12.49 5.56
C ILE A 343 8.16 13.21 4.41
N THR A 344 8.60 14.43 4.66
CA THR A 344 9.46 15.18 3.74
C THR A 344 10.84 15.33 4.37
N HIS A 345 11.85 14.74 3.74
CA HIS A 345 13.23 14.83 4.18
C HIS A 345 14.08 15.34 3.02
N GLU A 346 14.64 16.55 3.19
CA GLU A 346 15.34 17.27 2.11
C GLU A 346 14.48 17.34 0.83
N ARG A 347 14.84 16.57 -0.19
CA ARG A 347 14.10 16.48 -1.48
C ARG A 347 13.17 15.29 -1.55
N ALA A 348 13.34 14.31 -0.68
CA ALA A 348 12.55 13.10 -0.68
C ALA A 348 11.20 13.33 0.01
N VAL A 349 10.12 12.96 -0.66
CA VAL A 349 8.78 12.89 -0.09
C VAL A 349 8.36 11.42 -0.07
N VAL A 350 8.03 10.94 1.10
CA VAL A 350 7.54 9.57 1.31
C VAL A 350 6.17 9.66 1.96
N ASP A 351 5.16 9.16 1.26
CA ASP A 351 3.78 9.13 1.70
C ASP A 351 3.35 7.68 1.83
N ARG A 352 3.00 7.24 3.05
CA ARG A 352 2.72 5.84 3.34
C ARG A 352 1.49 5.67 4.22
N VAL A 353 0.78 4.58 3.96
CA VAL A 353 -0.36 4.15 4.75
C VAL A 353 -0.08 2.79 5.36
N ALA A 354 -0.29 2.67 6.66
CA ALA A 354 -0.21 1.41 7.38
C ALA A 354 -1.60 1.00 7.86
N LEU A 355 -2.04 -0.21 7.49
CA LEU A 355 -3.20 -0.84 8.10
C LEU A 355 -2.76 -1.55 9.37
N VAL A 356 -3.36 -1.17 10.49
CA VAL A 356 -3.05 -1.67 11.83
C VAL A 356 -4.26 -2.38 12.39
N TYR A 357 -4.03 -3.56 12.95
CA TYR A 357 -5.00 -4.30 13.76
C TYR A 357 -4.72 -4.09 15.25
N ARG A 358 -5.75 -3.84 16.03
CA ARG A 358 -5.73 -3.78 17.49
C ARG A 358 -6.54 -4.94 18.05
N ASP A 359 -5.90 -5.74 18.88
CA ASP A 359 -6.55 -6.88 19.54
C ASP A 359 -7.57 -6.39 20.58
N PRO A 360 -8.81 -6.90 20.56
CA PRO A 360 -9.87 -6.43 21.45
C PRO A 360 -9.66 -6.78 22.94
N ARG A 361 -8.83 -7.76 23.25
CA ARG A 361 -8.62 -8.27 24.63
C ARG A 361 -7.34 -7.71 25.24
N THR A 362 -6.26 -7.72 24.46
CA THR A 362 -4.91 -7.32 24.96
C THR A 362 -4.58 -5.88 24.59
N HIS A 363 -5.37 -5.23 23.76
CA HIS A 363 -5.15 -3.91 23.13
C HIS A 363 -3.81 -3.82 22.40
N SER A 364 -3.11 -4.95 22.25
CA SER A 364 -1.87 -5.01 21.48
C SER A 364 -2.15 -4.68 20.00
N THR A 365 -1.22 -3.97 19.38
CA THR A 365 -1.36 -3.54 18.00
C THR A 365 -0.33 -4.21 17.10
N ARG A 366 -0.72 -4.60 15.90
CA ARG A 366 0.18 -5.12 14.87
C ARG A 366 -0.10 -4.47 13.52
N ILE A 367 0.95 -4.21 12.77
CA ILE A 367 0.84 -3.74 11.38
C ILE A 367 0.51 -4.96 10.52
N ILE A 368 -0.58 -4.88 9.77
CA ILE A 368 -1.01 -5.91 8.82
C ILE A 368 -0.36 -5.68 7.48
N ARG A 369 -0.33 -4.42 7.02
CA ARG A 369 0.16 -4.03 5.70
C ARG A 369 0.69 -2.61 5.75
N VAL A 370 1.74 -2.34 4.99
CA VAL A 370 2.22 -0.99 4.71
C VAL A 370 2.34 -0.83 3.20
N GLN A 371 1.81 0.24 2.69
CA GLN A 371 1.85 0.58 1.26
C GLN A 371 2.23 2.05 1.08
N ASP A 372 2.82 2.36 -0.06
CA ASP A 372 3.03 3.75 -0.43
C ASP A 372 1.67 4.34 -0.86
N ALA A 373 1.32 5.51 -0.33
CA ALA A 373 0.08 6.18 -0.70
C ALA A 373 0.13 6.55 -2.18
N ARG A 374 -0.92 6.21 -2.90
CA ARG A 374 -1.07 6.64 -4.30
C ARG A 374 -1.50 8.11 -4.29
N GLN A 375 -0.75 8.93 -5.02
CA GLN A 375 -1.05 10.35 -5.25
C GLN A 375 -2.25 10.53 -6.17
#